data_7281fc6be5350b849d94c78950e71de7
#
_entry.id   7281fc6be5350b849d94c78950e71de7
#
_cell.length_a   1.000
_cell.length_b   1.000
_cell.length_c   1.000
_cell.angle_alpha   90.00
_cell.angle_beta   90.00
_cell.angle_gamma   90.00
#
_symmetry.space_group_name_H-M   'P 1'
#
loop_
_entity.id
_entity.type
_entity.pdbx_description
1 polymer ?
#
loop_
_entity_poly.entity_id
_entity_poly.type
_entity_poly.pdbx_seq_one_letter_code
_entity_poly.pdbx_strand_id
1 'polypeptide(L)' 'MKYIGITEEHPIEQENRLITALLDNGLDLIHLRKPKYSGEKTEQLLLSIPPRYYDRIVLHDHFELAEKYRL' A
#
# COMPACT_ATOMS: atom_id res chain seq x y z
N MET A 1 1.75 7.04 20.00
CA MET A 1 2.37 7.61 18.80
C MET A 1 2.10 6.70 17.62
N LYS A 2 1.71 7.28 16.49
CA LYS A 2 1.49 6.50 15.27
C LYS A 2 2.72 6.54 14.39
N TYR A 3 3.05 5.40 13.83
CA TYR A 3 4.13 5.29 12.86
C TYR A 3 3.52 5.23 11.47
N ILE A 4 3.92 6.17 10.60
CA ILE A 4 3.39 6.30 9.25
C ILE A 4 4.54 6.11 8.27
N GLY A 5 4.37 5.18 7.32
CA GLY A 5 5.33 4.97 6.25
C GLY A 5 4.82 5.49 4.93
N ILE A 6 5.73 5.88 4.05
CA ILE A 6 5.41 6.31 2.69
C ILE A 6 6.26 5.47 1.74
N THR A 7 5.64 4.88 0.72
CA THR A 7 6.39 4.07 -0.25
C THR A 7 7.26 4.95 -1.15
N GLU A 8 8.36 4.38 -1.64
CA GLU A 8 9.21 5.01 -2.62
C GLU A 8 8.45 5.18 -3.95
N GLU A 9 8.79 6.23 -4.71
CA GLU A 9 8.21 6.43 -6.05
C GLU A 9 8.65 5.34 -7.01
N HIS A 10 9.85 4.84 -6.84
CA HIS A 10 10.43 3.84 -7.73
C HIS A 10 9.96 2.43 -7.37
N PRO A 11 9.83 1.54 -8.37
CA PRO A 11 9.53 0.14 -8.08
C PRO A 11 10.64 -0.48 -7.23
N ILE A 12 10.23 -1.23 -6.21
CA ILE A 12 11.15 -1.98 -5.35
C ILE A 12 10.79 -3.45 -5.49
N GLU A 13 11.78 -4.29 -5.75
CA GLU A 13 11.56 -5.72 -5.87
C GLU A 13 11.00 -6.27 -4.55
N GLN A 14 9.93 -7.06 -4.65
CA GLN A 14 9.24 -7.64 -3.50
C GLN A 14 8.75 -6.61 -2.49
N GLU A 15 8.34 -5.44 -2.98
CA GLU A 15 7.85 -4.37 -2.11
C GLU A 15 6.64 -4.80 -1.28
N ASN A 16 5.79 -5.67 -1.83
CA ASN A 16 4.65 -6.21 -1.09
C ASN A 16 5.08 -6.93 0.19
N ARG A 17 6.19 -7.65 0.14
CA ARG A 17 6.74 -8.33 1.33
C ARG A 17 7.28 -7.35 2.34
N LEU A 18 7.94 -6.30 1.86
CA LEU A 18 8.45 -5.24 2.73
C LEU A 18 7.29 -4.52 3.44
N ILE A 19 6.26 -4.16 2.69
CA ILE A 19 5.08 -3.49 3.25
C ILE A 19 4.43 -4.38 4.30
N THR A 20 4.22 -5.65 3.98
CA THR A 20 3.60 -6.60 4.90
C THR A 20 4.44 -6.75 6.17
N ALA A 21 5.76 -6.86 6.03
CA ALA A 21 6.65 -6.98 7.19
C ALA A 21 6.58 -5.74 8.09
N LEU A 22 6.53 -4.55 7.50
CA LEU A 22 6.41 -3.31 8.27
C LEU A 22 5.09 -3.26 9.05
N LEU A 23 4.00 -3.66 8.39
CA LEU A 23 2.69 -3.69 9.04
C LEU A 23 2.63 -4.76 10.14
N ASP A 24 3.25 -5.92 9.91
CA ASP A 24 3.34 -6.98 10.91
C ASP A 24 4.14 -6.54 12.13
N ASN A 25 5.09 -5.63 11.96
CA ASN A 25 5.96 -5.14 13.03
C ASN A 25 5.46 -3.84 13.67
N GLY A 26 4.21 -3.46 13.43
CA GLY A 26 3.57 -2.38 14.17
C GLY A 26 3.48 -1.04 13.46
N LEU A 27 3.80 -0.98 12.16
CA LEU A 27 3.55 0.24 11.40
C LEU A 27 2.05 0.51 11.37
N ASP A 28 1.62 1.70 11.79
CA ASP A 28 0.19 2.01 11.92
C ASP A 28 -0.48 2.27 10.59
N LEU A 29 0.18 3.02 9.71
CA LEU A 29 -0.36 3.39 8.40
C LEU A 29 0.75 3.35 7.37
N ILE A 30 0.40 2.98 6.13
CA ILE A 30 1.30 3.12 5.02
C ILE A 30 0.60 3.91 3.90
N HIS A 31 1.28 4.95 3.41
CA HIS A 31 0.81 5.73 2.27
C HIS A 31 1.41 5.15 1.00
N LEU A 32 0.56 4.56 0.18
CA LEU A 32 0.98 3.93 -1.06
C LEU A 32 1.03 5.01 -2.15
N ARG A 33 2.22 5.50 -2.43
CA ARG A 33 2.45 6.57 -3.39
C ARG A 33 3.28 6.06 -4.55
N LYS A 34 2.62 5.71 -5.64
CA LYS A 34 3.25 5.20 -6.86
C LYS A 34 2.73 5.98 -8.07
N PRO A 35 3.14 7.25 -8.24
CA PRO A 35 2.56 8.12 -9.27
C PRO A 35 2.76 7.62 -10.69
N LYS A 36 3.76 6.79 -10.93
CA LYS A 36 4.03 6.24 -12.26
C LYS A 36 3.37 4.89 -12.51
N TYR A 37 2.68 4.33 -11.53
CA TYR A 37 1.99 3.07 -11.70
C TYR A 37 0.63 3.30 -12.36
N SER A 38 0.25 2.40 -13.27
CA SER A 38 -1.12 2.34 -13.78
C SER A 38 -2.05 1.86 -12.66
N GLY A 39 -3.36 2.05 -12.85
CA GLY A 39 -4.34 1.50 -11.90
C GLY A 39 -4.20 0.01 -11.75
N GLU A 40 -3.97 -0.71 -12.87
CA GLU A 40 -3.79 -2.16 -12.84
C GLU A 40 -2.57 -2.57 -12.02
N LYS A 41 -1.45 -1.87 -12.20
CA LYS A 41 -0.21 -2.19 -11.48
C LYS A 41 -0.36 -1.89 -9.99
N THR A 42 -1.02 -0.80 -9.65
CA THR A 42 -1.32 -0.46 -8.26
C THR A 42 -2.23 -1.52 -7.64
N GLU A 43 -3.24 -1.97 -8.38
CA GLU A 43 -4.14 -3.01 -7.91
C GLU A 43 -3.41 -4.33 -7.68
N GLN A 44 -2.49 -4.71 -8.57
CA GLN A 44 -1.69 -5.91 -8.40
C GLN A 44 -0.85 -5.86 -7.12
N LEU A 45 -0.22 -4.71 -6.85
CA LEU A 45 0.54 -4.52 -5.62
C LEU A 45 -0.38 -4.66 -4.40
N LEU A 46 -1.53 -4.02 -4.44
CA LEU A 46 -2.50 -4.06 -3.35
C LEU A 46 -2.98 -5.49 -3.09
N LEU A 47 -3.31 -6.24 -4.15
CA LEU A 47 -3.80 -7.61 -4.03
C LEU A 47 -2.74 -8.58 -3.49
N SER A 48 -1.46 -8.22 -3.58
CA SER A 48 -0.38 -9.04 -3.03
C SER A 48 -0.16 -8.81 -1.53
N ILE A 49 -0.90 -7.86 -0.94
CA ILE A 49 -0.85 -7.58 0.50
C ILE A 49 -2.07 -8.22 1.15
N PRO A 50 -1.93 -8.88 2.32
CA PRO A 50 -3.08 -9.49 2.99
C PRO A 50 -4.21 -8.48 3.25
N PRO A 51 -5.47 -8.82 2.92
CA PRO A 51 -6.59 -7.91 3.08
C PRO A 51 -6.80 -7.39 4.51
N ARG A 52 -6.33 -8.11 5.51
CA ARG A 52 -6.44 -7.68 6.90
C ARG A 52 -5.72 -6.36 7.19
N TYR A 53 -4.83 -5.92 6.27
CA TYR A 53 -4.09 -4.68 6.41
C TYR A 53 -4.67 -3.53 5.60
N TYR A 54 -5.75 -3.74 4.85
CA TYR A 54 -6.29 -2.71 3.96
C TYR A 54 -6.75 -1.47 4.70
N ASP A 55 -7.22 -1.59 5.92
CA ASP A 55 -7.64 -0.44 6.74
C ASP A 55 -6.45 0.42 7.19
N ARG A 56 -5.23 -0.05 6.95
CA ARG A 56 -4.00 0.66 7.31
C ARG A 56 -3.24 1.16 6.08
N ILE A 57 -3.86 1.11 4.89
CA ILE A 57 -3.27 1.55 3.64
C ILE A 57 -4.01 2.80 3.15
N VAL A 58 -3.26 3.84 2.79
CA VAL A 58 -3.79 5.07 2.22
C VAL A 58 -3.24 5.21 0.80
N LEU A 59 -4.12 5.39 -0.18
CA LEU A 59 -3.73 5.59 -1.57
C LEU A 59 -3.60 7.08 -1.87
N HIS A 60 -2.59 7.44 -2.63
CA HIS A 60 -2.40 8.81 -3.12
C HIS A 60 -2.87 8.98 -4.56
N ASP A 61 -3.08 7.88 -5.28
CA ASP A 61 -3.56 7.85 -6.66
C ASP A 61 -4.56 6.71 -6.80
N HIS A 62 -5.33 6.72 -7.90
CA HIS A 62 -6.27 5.63 -8.19
C HIS A 62 -7.26 5.40 -7.05
N PHE A 63 -7.91 6.47 -6.60
CA PHE A 63 -8.81 6.42 -5.44
C PHE A 63 -10.00 5.49 -5.63
N GLU A 64 -10.34 5.14 -6.87
CA GLU A 64 -11.36 4.13 -7.16
C GLU A 64 -11.01 2.77 -6.54
N LEU A 65 -9.72 2.48 -6.38
CA LEU A 65 -9.29 1.25 -5.73
C LEU A 65 -9.53 1.30 -4.22
N ALA A 66 -9.39 2.50 -3.63
CA ALA A 66 -9.67 2.67 -2.21
C ALA A 66 -11.14 2.34 -1.92
N GLU A 67 -12.05 2.79 -2.78
CA GLU A 67 -13.47 2.49 -2.65
C GLU A 67 -13.75 1.01 -2.88
N LYS A 68 -13.14 0.43 -3.91
CA LYS A 68 -13.33 -0.97 -4.29
C LYS A 68 -12.90 -1.93 -3.17
N TYR A 69 -11.79 -1.64 -2.50
CA TYR A 69 -11.22 -2.51 -1.47
C TYR A 69 -11.43 -2.01 -0.05
N ARG A 70 -12.17 -0.93 0.13
CA ARG A 70 -12.50 -0.35 1.43
C ARG A 70 -11.25 0.07 2.23
N LEU A 71 -10.37 0.76 1.55
CA LEU A 71 -9.16 1.30 2.17
C LEU A 71 -9.45 2.55 2.99
#